data_a73d27d2e348eac9bba738ff9e429a7d
#
_entry.id   a73d27d2e348eac9bba738ff9e429a7d
#
_cell.length_a   1.000
_cell.length_b   1.000
_cell.length_c   1.000
_cell.angle_alpha   90.00
_cell.angle_beta   90.00
_cell.angle_gamma   90.00
#
_symmetry.space_group_name_H-M   'P 1'
#
loop_
_entity.id
_entity.type
_entity.pdbx_description
1 polymer ?
#
loop_
_entity_poly.entity_id
_entity_poly.type
_entity_poly.pdbx_seq_one_letter_code
_entity_poly.pdbx_strand_id
1 'polypeptide(L)'
;MLLLMDSIDEELTMFYCINNNAIFDPINHTLTSSKFYPGNDTKINQPASRCLTLLIERKGDIITQEEFMNEVWRKHGMEVTVNTLYQNISILRKNLKRVGIDDNIIITVPKKGITLSATVEECDGKPVNISSSDFSSEKTSFSLFNKRGSVRLLVALWIILLAALLALWFVFT
;
A
#
# COMPACT_ATOMS: atom_id res chain seq x y z
N MET A 1 -5.52 39.22 30.47
CA MET A 1 -4.64 38.11 30.72
C MET A 1 -5.40 36.77 30.50
N LEU A 2 -6.04 36.62 29.33
CA LEU A 2 -6.90 35.48 28.99
C LEU A 2 -6.95 35.26 27.45
N LEU A 3 -5.88 35.64 26.74
CA LEU A 3 -5.80 35.51 25.27
C LEU A 3 -4.48 34.82 24.78
N LEU A 4 -3.86 33.98 25.62
CA LEU A 4 -2.61 33.31 25.28
C LEU A 4 -2.66 31.82 25.57
N MET A 5 -3.84 31.20 25.67
CA MET A 5 -3.99 29.77 25.94
C MET A 5 -4.60 28.97 24.80
N ASP A 6 -4.87 29.54 23.64
CA ASP A 6 -5.47 28.85 22.47
C ASP A 6 -4.45 28.51 21.37
N SER A 7 -3.16 28.53 21.67
CA SER A 7 -2.13 28.31 20.64
C SER A 7 -1.17 27.14 20.93
N ILE A 8 -1.51 26.19 21.78
CA ILE A 8 -0.54 25.14 22.20
C ILE A 8 -1.11 23.72 22.03
N ASP A 9 -2.03 23.44 21.15
CA ASP A 9 -2.41 22.06 20.88
C ASP A 9 -2.89 21.84 19.43
N GLU A 10 -2.33 22.54 18.47
CA GLU A 10 -2.23 21.97 17.12
C GLU A 10 -0.99 21.08 17.10
N GLU A 11 -1.00 19.99 17.89
CA GLU A 11 -0.09 18.89 17.75
C GLU A 11 -0.22 18.42 16.29
N LEU A 12 0.83 18.70 15.53
CA LEU A 12 0.93 18.46 14.09
C LEU A 12 0.62 16.98 13.84
N THR A 13 -0.65 16.66 13.67
CA THR A 13 -1.13 15.31 13.40
C THR A 13 -0.66 14.97 12.00
N MET A 14 0.49 14.29 11.92
CA MET A 14 1.11 13.97 10.66
C MET A 14 0.39 12.76 10.07
N PHE A 15 -0.39 12.98 9.02
CA PHE A 15 -1.03 11.93 8.24
C PHE A 15 -0.15 11.57 7.04
N TYR A 16 -0.23 10.34 6.59
CA TYR A 16 0.49 9.85 5.42
C TYR A 16 -0.49 9.41 4.33
N CYS A 17 -0.40 10.03 3.18
CA CYS A 17 -1.13 9.64 1.98
C CYS A 17 -0.33 8.58 1.21
N ILE A 18 -0.88 7.38 1.07
CA ILE A 18 -0.23 6.24 0.41
C ILE A 18 -0.86 6.02 -0.96
N ASN A 19 -0.06 6.14 -2.03
CA ASN A 19 -0.48 6.00 -3.43
C ASN A 19 -1.73 6.82 -3.79
N ASN A 20 -1.98 7.96 -3.12
CA ASN A 20 -3.20 8.78 -3.24
C ASN A 20 -4.52 8.02 -3.01
N ASN A 21 -4.47 6.79 -2.52
CA ASN A 21 -5.63 5.93 -2.33
C ASN A 21 -5.99 5.69 -0.87
N ALA A 22 -5.04 5.79 0.04
CA ALA A 22 -5.27 5.61 1.47
C ALA A 22 -4.56 6.67 2.29
N ILE A 23 -5.17 7.01 3.42
CA ILE A 23 -4.65 7.90 4.44
C ILE A 23 -4.33 7.05 5.67
N PHE A 24 -3.11 7.17 6.18
CA PHE A 24 -2.67 6.52 7.40
C PHE A 24 -2.50 7.56 8.52
N ASP A 25 -3.15 7.28 9.64
CA ASP A 25 -3.01 8.03 10.88
C ASP A 25 -2.21 7.17 11.88
N PRO A 26 -0.97 7.51 12.16
CA PRO A 26 -0.12 6.75 13.07
C PRO A 26 -0.52 6.93 14.54
N ILE A 27 -1.17 8.05 14.91
CA ILE A 27 -1.56 8.36 16.29
C ILE A 27 -2.78 7.52 16.66
N ASN A 28 -3.82 7.55 15.83
CA ASN A 28 -5.05 6.80 16.07
C ASN A 28 -4.99 5.35 15.57
N HIS A 29 -3.87 4.95 14.95
CA HIS A 29 -3.68 3.62 14.35
C HIS A 29 -4.78 3.27 13.35
N THR A 30 -5.11 4.20 12.44
CA THR A 30 -6.17 4.01 11.45
C THR A 30 -5.66 4.10 10.02
N LEU A 31 -6.31 3.35 9.16
CA LEU A 31 -6.19 3.45 7.71
C LEU A 31 -7.56 3.80 7.15
N THR A 32 -7.63 4.80 6.29
CA THR A 32 -8.85 5.26 5.65
C THR A 32 -8.67 5.32 4.15
N SER A 33 -9.66 4.91 3.39
CA SER A 33 -9.63 5.12 1.94
C SER A 33 -9.82 6.59 1.62
N SER A 34 -8.97 7.17 0.76
CA SER A 34 -9.08 8.58 0.34
C SER A 34 -10.44 8.91 -0.29
N LYS A 35 -11.12 7.92 -0.88
CA LYS A 35 -12.44 8.10 -1.49
C LYS A 35 -13.57 8.30 -0.47
N PHE A 36 -13.37 7.86 0.76
CA PHE A 36 -14.40 7.87 1.81
C PHE A 36 -13.99 8.68 3.04
N TYR A 37 -12.89 9.43 2.94
CA TYR A 37 -12.42 10.28 4.03
C TYR A 37 -13.28 11.57 4.14
N PRO A 38 -13.65 12.02 5.36
CA PRO A 38 -13.52 11.31 6.63
C PRO A 38 -14.60 10.24 6.79
N GLY A 39 -14.22 9.06 7.24
CA GLY A 39 -15.12 7.94 7.53
C GLY A 39 -14.63 6.61 6.94
N ASN A 40 -15.25 5.52 7.33
CA ASN A 40 -14.81 4.16 7.00
C ASN A 40 -13.39 3.82 7.47
N ASP A 41 -13.03 4.29 8.65
CA ASP A 41 -11.71 4.05 9.23
C ASP A 41 -11.53 2.58 9.58
N THR A 42 -10.45 2.02 9.11
CA THR A 42 -10.02 0.66 9.47
C THR A 42 -8.97 0.75 10.56
N LYS A 43 -9.33 0.39 11.80
CA LYS A 43 -8.35 0.30 12.88
C LYS A 43 -7.39 -0.85 12.65
N ILE A 44 -6.12 -0.57 12.86
CA ILE A 44 -5.04 -1.57 12.86
C ILE A 44 -4.45 -1.66 14.27
N ASN A 45 -3.89 -2.82 14.62
CA ASN A 45 -3.24 -2.96 15.92
C ASN A 45 -1.96 -2.12 15.99
N GLN A 46 -1.57 -1.72 17.18
CA GLN A 46 -0.42 -0.85 17.42
C GLN A 46 0.90 -1.41 16.83
N PRO A 47 1.25 -2.71 16.96
CA PRO A 47 2.44 -3.24 16.31
C PRO A 47 2.41 -3.14 14.77
N ALA A 48 1.28 -3.40 14.13
CA ALA A 48 1.16 -3.24 12.68
C ALA A 48 1.26 -1.75 12.27
N SER A 49 0.68 -0.84 13.06
CA SER A 49 0.85 0.61 12.85
C SER A 49 2.32 1.01 12.92
N ARG A 50 3.05 0.60 13.96
CA ARG A 50 4.50 0.86 14.09
C ARG A 50 5.30 0.25 12.93
N CYS A 51 4.95 -0.95 12.46
CA CYS A 51 5.57 -1.54 11.27
C CYS A 51 5.37 -0.65 10.04
N LEU A 52 4.16 -0.09 9.85
CA LEU A 52 3.89 0.79 8.72
C LEU A 52 4.65 2.12 8.85
N THR A 53 4.65 2.72 10.04
CA THR A 53 5.44 3.95 10.32
C THR A 53 6.92 3.73 9.98
N LEU A 54 7.53 2.66 10.47
CA LEU A 54 8.92 2.33 10.18
C LEU A 54 9.19 2.14 8.68
N LEU A 55 8.27 1.49 7.97
CA LEU A 55 8.35 1.30 6.53
C LEU A 55 8.24 2.62 5.76
N ILE A 56 7.44 3.56 6.24
CA ILE A 56 7.29 4.90 5.66
C ILE A 56 8.54 5.73 5.89
N GLU A 57 9.04 5.79 7.12
CA GLU A 57 10.26 6.51 7.51
C GLU A 57 11.49 6.03 6.74
N ARG A 58 11.56 4.73 6.46
CA ARG A 58 12.66 4.06 5.75
C ARG A 58 12.25 3.65 4.33
N LYS A 59 11.39 4.45 3.70
CA LYS A 59 10.87 4.18 2.35
C LYS A 59 12.00 3.97 1.34
N GLY A 60 11.93 2.84 0.63
CA GLY A 60 12.95 2.44 -0.35
C GLY A 60 14.07 1.56 0.22
N ASP A 61 14.28 1.57 1.52
CA ASP A 61 15.26 0.70 2.19
C ASP A 61 14.69 -0.69 2.40
N ILE A 62 15.59 -1.67 2.51
CA ILE A 62 15.24 -3.02 2.96
C ILE A 62 15.52 -3.08 4.47
N ILE A 63 14.46 -3.17 5.26
CA ILE A 63 14.52 -3.27 6.71
C ILE A 63 14.63 -4.73 7.10
N THR A 64 15.63 -5.09 7.86
CA THR A 64 15.86 -6.46 8.30
C THR A 64 14.87 -6.89 9.38
N GLN A 65 14.71 -8.21 9.57
CA GLN A 65 13.87 -8.74 10.66
C GLN A 65 14.33 -8.24 12.03
N GLU A 66 15.64 -8.17 12.24
CA GLU A 66 16.21 -7.72 13.51
C GLU A 66 15.91 -6.24 13.79
N GLU A 67 15.99 -5.38 12.78
CA GLU A 67 15.60 -3.97 12.89
C GLU A 67 14.11 -3.83 13.24
N PHE A 68 13.23 -4.59 12.57
CA PHE A 68 11.81 -4.59 12.96
C PHE A 68 11.59 -5.03 14.40
N MET A 69 12.28 -6.09 14.85
CA MET A 69 12.15 -6.60 16.22
C MET A 69 12.59 -5.56 17.23
N ASN A 70 13.68 -4.83 16.94
CA ASN A 70 14.21 -3.79 17.80
C ASN A 70 13.29 -2.57 17.85
N GLU A 71 12.94 -2.00 16.67
CA GLU A 71 12.21 -0.74 16.57
C GLU A 71 10.75 -0.86 17.01
N VAL A 72 10.08 -1.96 16.64
CA VAL A 72 8.64 -2.10 16.87
C VAL A 72 8.31 -2.72 18.22
N TRP A 73 9.18 -3.60 18.76
CA TRP A 73 8.88 -4.34 19.99
C TRP A 73 9.90 -4.09 21.13
N ARG A 74 11.20 -4.32 20.92
CA ARG A 74 12.19 -4.24 22.02
C ARG A 74 12.30 -2.85 22.59
N LYS A 75 12.27 -1.80 21.78
CA LYS A 75 12.21 -0.39 22.26
C LYS A 75 11.00 -0.11 23.17
N HIS A 76 9.96 -0.95 23.09
CA HIS A 76 8.76 -0.84 23.91
C HIS A 76 8.69 -1.92 24.99
N GLY A 77 9.82 -2.54 25.33
CA GLY A 77 9.91 -3.52 26.41
C GLY A 77 9.27 -4.89 26.09
N MET A 78 9.07 -5.21 24.80
CA MET A 78 8.43 -6.47 24.38
C MET A 78 9.44 -7.35 23.65
N GLU A 79 9.51 -8.63 24.03
CA GLU A 79 10.19 -9.68 23.29
C GLU A 79 9.17 -10.53 22.52
N VAL A 80 9.38 -10.66 21.22
CA VAL A 80 8.49 -11.43 20.35
C VAL A 80 9.27 -12.30 19.39
N THR A 81 8.60 -13.23 18.73
CA THR A 81 9.22 -14.10 17.72
C THR A 81 9.11 -13.50 16.32
N VAL A 82 9.97 -13.94 15.40
CA VAL A 82 9.90 -13.55 13.97
C VAL A 82 8.53 -13.86 13.36
N ASN A 83 7.86 -14.91 13.82
CA ASN A 83 6.50 -15.23 13.37
C ASN A 83 5.51 -14.11 13.71
N THR A 84 5.64 -13.47 14.87
CA THR A 84 4.82 -12.31 15.25
C THR A 84 5.00 -11.13 14.29
N LEU A 85 6.22 -10.86 13.82
CA LEU A 85 6.48 -9.88 12.78
C LEU A 85 5.68 -10.20 11.51
N TYR A 86 5.81 -11.42 10.97
CA TYR A 86 5.13 -11.78 9.74
C TYR A 86 3.60 -11.82 9.87
N GLN A 87 3.06 -12.15 11.03
CA GLN A 87 1.62 -12.03 11.31
C GLN A 87 1.17 -10.57 11.23
N ASN A 88 1.91 -9.63 11.83
CA ASN A 88 1.58 -8.20 11.76
C ASN A 88 1.70 -7.65 10.34
N ILE A 89 2.71 -8.04 9.58
CA ILE A 89 2.84 -7.68 8.16
C ILE A 89 1.67 -8.23 7.33
N SER A 90 1.21 -9.45 7.62
CA SER A 90 0.04 -10.04 6.95
C SER A 90 -1.26 -9.27 7.26
N ILE A 91 -1.47 -8.90 8.54
CA ILE A 91 -2.59 -8.07 8.98
C ILE A 91 -2.54 -6.71 8.27
N LEU A 92 -1.37 -6.09 8.19
CA LEU A 92 -1.17 -4.81 7.55
C LEU A 92 -1.52 -4.87 6.05
N ARG A 93 -1.01 -5.87 5.32
CA ARG A 93 -1.36 -6.08 3.89
C ARG A 93 -2.87 -6.24 3.69
N LYS A 94 -3.53 -7.01 4.57
CA LYS A 94 -4.98 -7.20 4.52
C LYS A 94 -5.75 -5.90 4.72
N ASN A 95 -5.30 -5.06 5.65
CA ASN A 95 -5.95 -3.78 5.95
C ASN A 95 -5.70 -2.74 4.84
N LEU A 96 -4.49 -2.69 4.27
CA LEU A 96 -4.18 -1.86 3.11
C LEU A 96 -5.08 -2.21 1.91
N LYS A 97 -5.30 -3.50 1.67
CA LYS A 97 -6.21 -3.96 0.62
C LYS A 97 -7.66 -3.53 0.87
N ARG A 98 -8.11 -3.50 2.13
CA ARG A 98 -9.47 -3.04 2.49
C ARG A 98 -9.70 -1.57 2.18
N VAL A 99 -8.68 -0.73 2.29
CA VAL A 99 -8.77 0.70 2.01
C VAL A 99 -8.45 1.05 0.55
N GLY A 100 -8.33 0.05 -0.32
CA GLY A 100 -8.20 0.24 -1.77
C GLY A 100 -6.77 0.23 -2.30
N ILE A 101 -5.81 -0.27 -1.53
CA ILE A 101 -4.45 -0.53 -2.01
C ILE A 101 -4.36 -1.99 -2.43
N ASP A 102 -4.69 -2.26 -3.69
CA ASP A 102 -4.68 -3.63 -4.24
C ASP A 102 -3.28 -4.13 -4.58
N ASP A 103 -2.33 -3.24 -4.81
CA ASP A 103 -0.95 -3.58 -5.11
C ASP A 103 -0.22 -4.09 -3.86
N ASN A 104 0.67 -5.04 -4.05
CA ASN A 104 1.51 -5.52 -2.96
C ASN A 104 2.65 -4.53 -2.71
N ILE A 105 2.35 -3.42 -2.03
CA ILE A 105 3.32 -2.36 -1.74
C ILE A 105 4.33 -2.74 -0.66
N ILE A 106 4.01 -3.70 0.20
CA ILE A 106 4.93 -4.24 1.21
C ILE A 106 5.57 -5.50 0.65
N ILE A 107 6.81 -5.39 0.21
CA ILE A 107 7.54 -6.46 -0.48
C ILE A 107 8.45 -7.18 0.52
N THR A 108 8.35 -8.50 0.60
CA THR A 108 9.32 -9.31 1.32
C THR A 108 10.46 -9.70 0.38
N VAL A 109 11.67 -9.30 0.74
CA VAL A 109 12.90 -9.66 0.02
C VAL A 109 13.52 -10.87 0.69
N PRO A 110 13.57 -12.05 0.03
CA PRO A 110 14.07 -13.28 0.64
C PRO A 110 15.45 -13.10 1.26
N LYS A 111 15.63 -13.58 2.49
CA LYS A 111 16.90 -13.54 3.26
C LYS A 111 17.43 -12.14 3.59
N LYS A 112 16.76 -11.07 3.16
CA LYS A 112 17.21 -9.69 3.41
C LYS A 112 16.27 -8.94 4.37
N GLY A 113 14.96 -8.96 4.11
CA GLY A 113 14.03 -8.21 4.95
C GLY A 113 12.75 -7.84 4.24
N ILE A 114 12.20 -6.69 4.59
CA ILE A 114 10.93 -6.17 4.07
C ILE A 114 11.16 -4.72 3.63
N THR A 115 10.55 -4.30 2.54
CA THR A 115 10.63 -2.94 2.02
C THR A 115 9.25 -2.42 1.61
N LEU A 116 9.10 -1.09 1.53
CA LEU A 116 7.91 -0.41 1.04
C LEU A 116 8.14 0.11 -0.38
N SER A 117 7.29 -0.31 -1.30
CA SER A 117 7.25 0.17 -2.69
C SER A 117 5.94 0.93 -2.93
N ALA A 118 5.88 2.18 -2.44
CA ALA A 118 4.71 3.04 -2.57
C ALA A 118 5.13 4.50 -2.68
N THR A 119 4.29 5.34 -3.28
CA THR A 119 4.38 6.79 -3.12
C THR A 119 3.77 7.15 -1.78
N VAL A 120 4.50 7.85 -0.94
CA VAL A 120 4.03 8.33 0.35
C VAL A 120 4.32 9.81 0.45
N GLU A 121 3.31 10.58 0.79
CA GLU A 121 3.38 12.02 1.01
C GLU A 121 2.77 12.33 2.36
N GLU A 122 3.30 13.32 3.04
CA GLU A 122 2.69 13.87 4.24
C GLU A 122 1.47 14.71 3.83
N CYS A 123 0.37 14.55 4.55
CA CYS A 123 -0.85 15.29 4.28
C CYS A 123 -1.53 15.76 5.57
N ASP A 124 -2.14 16.94 5.52
CA ASP A 124 -2.80 17.60 6.67
C ASP A 124 -4.14 16.93 7.07
N GLY A 125 -4.32 15.64 6.76
CA GLY A 125 -5.56 14.91 7.07
C GLY A 125 -6.81 15.46 6.36
N LYS A 126 -6.66 16.40 5.44
CA LYS A 126 -7.75 16.85 4.58
C LYS A 126 -7.73 16.04 3.28
N PRO A 127 -8.89 15.61 2.76
CA PRO A 127 -8.94 15.01 1.43
C PRO A 127 -8.33 16.01 0.45
N VAL A 128 -7.28 15.62 -0.24
CA VAL A 128 -6.78 16.40 -1.37
C VAL A 128 -7.91 16.41 -2.39
N ASN A 129 -8.71 17.47 -2.39
CA ASN A 129 -9.59 17.77 -3.51
C ASN A 129 -8.66 18.01 -4.70
N ILE A 130 -8.45 16.98 -5.50
CA ILE A 130 -7.90 17.14 -6.83
C ILE A 130 -8.96 17.86 -7.64
N SER A 131 -9.09 19.18 -7.42
CA SER A 131 -9.68 20.05 -8.41
C SER A 131 -8.75 19.97 -9.63
N SER A 132 -9.27 19.46 -10.70
CA SER A 132 -8.66 19.28 -12.02
C SER A 132 -8.29 20.65 -12.64
N SER A 133 -7.27 21.32 -12.11
CA SER A 133 -6.72 22.53 -12.70
C SER A 133 -5.28 22.71 -12.23
N ASP A 134 -4.37 21.90 -12.73
CA ASP A 134 -2.98 22.25 -13.00
C ASP A 134 -2.24 21.00 -13.51
N PHE A 135 -2.77 20.42 -14.60
CA PHE A 135 -1.98 19.45 -15.38
C PHE A 135 -1.38 20.19 -16.57
N SER A 136 -0.42 21.07 -16.30
CA SER A 136 0.50 21.55 -17.33
C SER A 136 1.62 20.54 -17.52
N SER A 137 1.40 19.68 -18.48
CA SER A 137 2.36 19.19 -19.45
C SER A 137 3.82 18.98 -18.99
N GLU A 138 4.15 17.78 -18.58
CA GLU A 138 5.38 17.16 -19.05
C GLU A 138 5.09 15.72 -19.46
N LYS A 139 4.95 15.58 -20.79
CA LYS A 139 4.89 14.27 -21.44
C LYS A 139 6.26 13.62 -21.34
N THR A 140 6.44 12.73 -20.38
CA THR A 140 7.39 11.65 -20.55
C THR A 140 6.59 10.37 -20.63
N SER A 141 6.45 9.89 -21.85
CA SER A 141 5.82 8.65 -22.23
C SER A 141 6.51 7.48 -21.51
N PHE A 142 5.81 6.92 -20.55
CA PHE A 142 6.05 5.54 -20.13
C PHE A 142 4.75 4.78 -20.34
N SER A 143 4.59 4.34 -21.59
CA SER A 143 3.45 3.56 -22.00
C SER A 143 3.59 2.11 -21.53
N LEU A 144 2.48 1.62 -20.97
CA LEU A 144 1.93 0.30 -21.20
C LEU A 144 2.72 -0.92 -20.69
N PHE A 145 2.29 -1.40 -19.53
CA PHE A 145 2.09 -2.84 -19.43
C PHE A 145 0.80 -3.16 -18.64
N ASN A 146 -0.35 -2.93 -19.28
CA ASN A 146 -1.61 -3.45 -18.80
C ASN A 146 -1.71 -4.94 -19.18
N LYS A 147 -1.25 -5.82 -18.30
CA LYS A 147 -1.14 -7.27 -18.52
C LYS A 147 -2.45 -8.04 -18.32
N ARG A 148 -3.61 -7.39 -18.32
CA ARG A 148 -4.92 -8.08 -18.18
C ARG A 148 -5.65 -8.38 -19.51
N GLY A 149 -5.17 -7.85 -20.65
CA GLY A 149 -5.74 -8.12 -21.97
C GLY A 149 -5.13 -9.34 -22.68
N SER A 150 -3.87 -9.69 -22.39
CA SER A 150 -3.10 -10.68 -23.15
C SER A 150 -3.54 -12.12 -22.97
N VAL A 151 -4.01 -12.49 -21.79
CA VAL A 151 -4.38 -13.89 -21.51
C VAL A 151 -5.66 -14.29 -22.25
N ARG A 152 -6.62 -13.38 -22.36
CA ARG A 152 -7.87 -13.63 -23.11
C ARG A 152 -7.65 -13.78 -24.61
N LEU A 153 -6.75 -12.99 -25.19
CA LEU A 153 -6.36 -13.09 -26.60
C LEU A 153 -5.58 -14.38 -26.89
N LEU A 154 -4.68 -14.79 -26.00
CA LEU A 154 -3.93 -16.04 -26.14
C LEU A 154 -4.84 -17.26 -26.03
N VAL A 155 -5.80 -17.25 -25.11
CA VAL A 155 -6.81 -18.33 -24.99
C VAL A 155 -7.70 -18.39 -26.23
N ALA A 156 -8.15 -17.28 -26.78
CA ALA A 156 -8.93 -17.24 -27.99
C ALA A 156 -8.16 -17.77 -29.21
N LEU A 157 -6.89 -17.41 -29.36
CA LEU A 157 -6.02 -17.95 -30.42
C LEU A 157 -5.81 -19.47 -30.28
N TRP A 158 -5.67 -19.96 -29.06
CA TRP A 158 -5.53 -21.41 -28.79
C TRP A 158 -6.79 -22.19 -29.18
N ILE A 159 -7.98 -21.64 -28.86
CA ILE A 159 -9.28 -22.26 -29.23
C ILE A 159 -9.45 -22.30 -30.74
N ILE A 160 -9.10 -21.22 -31.45
CA ILE A 160 -9.19 -21.16 -32.92
C ILE A 160 -8.22 -22.17 -33.55
N LEU A 161 -7.01 -22.31 -33.04
CA LEU A 161 -6.03 -23.28 -33.54
C LEU A 161 -6.50 -24.72 -33.33
N LEU A 162 -7.10 -25.01 -32.20
CA LEU A 162 -7.64 -26.35 -31.88
C LEU A 162 -8.83 -26.70 -32.76
N ALA A 163 -9.72 -25.73 -33.04
CA ALA A 163 -10.84 -25.91 -33.95
C ALA A 163 -10.37 -26.15 -35.40
N ALA A 164 -9.33 -25.47 -35.86
CA ALA A 164 -8.75 -25.65 -37.18
C ALA A 164 -8.12 -27.06 -37.34
N LEU A 165 -7.44 -27.56 -36.30
CA LEU A 165 -6.88 -28.90 -36.30
C LEU A 165 -7.95 -30.00 -36.34
N LEU A 166 -9.05 -29.80 -35.60
CA LEU A 166 -10.21 -30.74 -35.66
C LEU A 166 -10.88 -30.74 -37.01
N ALA A 167 -11.04 -29.58 -37.66
CA ALA A 167 -11.59 -29.49 -38.99
C ALA A 167 -10.73 -30.18 -40.06
N LEU A 168 -9.39 -30.03 -39.96
CA LEU A 168 -8.42 -30.74 -40.81
C LEU A 168 -8.49 -32.26 -40.62
N TRP A 169 -8.63 -32.70 -39.39
CA TRP A 169 -8.75 -34.13 -39.08
C TRP A 169 -10.05 -34.73 -39.67
N PHE A 170 -11.17 -33.96 -39.60
CA PHE A 170 -12.44 -34.39 -40.13
C PHE A 170 -12.47 -34.44 -41.67
N VAL A 171 -11.71 -33.60 -42.38
CA VAL A 171 -11.59 -33.60 -43.84
C VAL A 171 -10.70 -34.74 -44.36
N PHE A 172 -9.79 -35.24 -43.51
CA PHE A 172 -8.80 -36.27 -43.89
C PHE A 172 -9.21 -37.69 -43.46
N THR A 173 -10.35 -37.82 -42.73
CA THR A 173 -10.95 -39.11 -42.34
C THR A 173 -12.20 -39.39 -43.13
#